data_037c05795bb89ec6be20cbe6d76b2c3b
#
_entry.id   037c05795bb89ec6be20cbe6d76b2c3b
#
_cell.length_a   1.000
_cell.length_b   1.000
_cell.length_c   1.000
_cell.angle_alpha   90.00
_cell.angle_beta   90.00
_cell.angle_gamma   90.00
#
_symmetry.space_group_name_H-M   'P 1'
#
loop_
_entity.id
_entity.type
_entity.pdbx_description
1 polymer ?
#
loop_
_entity_poly.entity_id
_entity_poly.type
_entity_poly.pdbx_seq_one_letter_code
_entity_poly.pdbx_strand_id
1 'polypeptide(L)'
;RLLRLVQEGNVDLLRDELRLGDIPEAPSWRWGRLGDSLLHHAARLGHRDVLEFLVREIGMDTEVTNGDYKRPIHEAASMGHWECVAFLLERGASVDCLKKADWTPLMMACTRKNLEVIRTLVEHGANPLLRNKDGWNCFHIASREGHPEVLRYLLDVSPSCWDTESTTGRTPLHTAAMHGCSQVVELLLERCQYKPDSRDSCGVTPFMDALQNGHVGIARLLLEKHQACPTAVDALGAQALHRAAVTAQDGSIQFLVSELGVDVNGRATSLRLPALHYAAKEGHGHTIQTLLALGADIQAKDGKGRSALHVASAGQRAEAARILLHAGLQDAPDATGMLAQQLARRPDIIQVFQGTQVST
;
A
#
# COMPACT_ATOMS: atom_id res chain seq x y z
N ARG A 1 -30.05 25.01 4.69
CA ARG A 1 -30.71 24.56 5.93
C ARG A 1 -31.00 23.06 5.93
N LEU A 2 -31.54 22.49 4.85
CA LEU A 2 -31.86 21.07 4.75
C LEU A 2 -30.64 20.16 5.02
N LEU A 3 -29.50 20.46 4.39
CA LEU A 3 -28.28 19.69 4.61
C LEU A 3 -27.86 19.67 6.06
N ARG A 4 -27.94 20.82 6.74
CA ARG A 4 -27.59 20.92 8.15
C ARG A 4 -28.49 20.04 9.02
N LEU A 5 -29.80 20.03 8.77
CA LEU A 5 -30.75 19.20 9.50
C LEU A 5 -30.47 17.70 9.33
N VAL A 6 -30.09 17.30 8.10
CA VAL A 6 -29.66 15.93 7.82
C VAL A 6 -28.37 15.60 8.57
N GLN A 7 -27.39 16.51 8.54
CA GLN A 7 -26.11 16.32 9.25
C GLN A 7 -26.29 16.23 10.77
N GLU A 8 -27.24 16.99 11.32
CA GLU A 8 -27.57 16.96 12.75
C GLU A 8 -28.44 15.75 13.13
N GLY A 9 -29.00 15.04 12.15
CA GLY A 9 -29.92 13.92 12.40
C GLY A 9 -31.28 14.35 12.90
N ASN A 10 -31.69 15.58 12.66
CA ASN A 10 -32.92 16.14 13.16
C ASN A 10 -34.10 15.84 12.22
N VAL A 11 -34.67 14.66 12.36
CA VAL A 11 -35.73 14.17 11.48
C VAL A 11 -37.02 14.99 11.62
N ASP A 12 -37.35 15.48 12.82
CA ASP A 12 -38.59 16.21 13.06
C ASP A 12 -38.56 17.57 12.34
N LEU A 13 -37.50 18.34 12.52
CA LEU A 13 -37.37 19.62 11.84
C LEU A 13 -37.22 19.42 10.33
N LEU A 14 -36.52 18.36 9.91
CA LEU A 14 -36.40 18.04 8.48
C LEU A 14 -37.75 17.72 7.85
N ARG A 15 -38.60 16.95 8.58
CA ARG A 15 -39.97 16.64 8.16
C ARG A 15 -40.80 17.91 8.01
N ASP A 16 -40.74 18.81 8.99
CA ASP A 16 -41.46 20.08 8.95
C ASP A 16 -41.03 20.93 7.76
N GLU A 17 -39.72 21.06 7.53
CA GLU A 17 -39.16 21.84 6.39
C GLU A 17 -39.61 21.29 5.02
N LEU A 18 -39.60 19.97 4.86
CA LEU A 18 -39.96 19.34 3.57
C LEU A 18 -41.47 19.27 3.34
N ARG A 19 -42.29 19.14 4.38
CA ARG A 19 -43.76 19.11 4.25
C ARG A 19 -44.40 20.48 4.20
N LEU A 20 -43.89 21.41 4.99
CA LEU A 20 -44.46 22.75 5.10
C LEU A 20 -43.85 23.76 4.11
N GLY A 21 -42.61 23.51 3.68
CA GLY A 21 -41.83 24.39 2.84
C GLY A 21 -42.18 24.34 1.37
N ASP A 22 -43.00 23.40 0.93
CA ASP A 22 -43.36 23.17 -0.48
C ASP A 22 -42.13 23.23 -1.41
N ILE A 23 -41.17 22.36 -1.14
CA ILE A 23 -39.88 22.26 -1.91
C ILE A 23 -39.84 20.91 -2.62
N PRO A 24 -40.61 20.70 -3.70
CA PRO A 24 -40.69 19.39 -4.36
C PRO A 24 -39.38 18.98 -5.05
N GLU A 25 -38.51 19.93 -5.40
CA GLU A 25 -37.22 19.66 -6.02
C GLU A 25 -36.10 19.34 -5.01
N ALA A 26 -36.32 19.47 -3.71
CA ALA A 26 -35.30 19.22 -2.68
C ALA A 26 -34.64 17.82 -2.80
N PRO A 27 -35.37 16.73 -3.14
CA PRO A 27 -34.75 15.43 -3.36
C PRO A 27 -33.71 15.39 -4.46
N SER A 28 -33.78 16.32 -5.43
CA SER A 28 -32.81 16.41 -6.55
C SER A 28 -31.58 17.24 -6.22
N TRP A 29 -31.59 17.95 -5.10
CA TRP A 29 -30.48 18.83 -4.73
C TRP A 29 -29.20 18.05 -4.41
N ARG A 30 -28.07 18.65 -4.74
CA ARG A 30 -26.75 18.08 -4.56
C ARG A 30 -25.83 19.08 -3.85
N TRP A 31 -24.90 18.55 -3.06
CA TRP A 31 -23.95 19.36 -2.30
C TRP A 31 -22.53 18.84 -2.47
N GLY A 32 -21.57 19.75 -2.31
CA GLY A 32 -20.17 19.42 -2.34
C GLY A 32 -19.61 19.15 -3.72
N ARG A 33 -18.32 18.88 -3.76
CA ARG A 33 -17.57 18.67 -5.01
C ARG A 33 -18.07 17.46 -5.80
N LEU A 34 -18.45 16.40 -5.10
CA LEU A 34 -18.91 15.15 -5.70
C LEU A 34 -20.41 15.13 -5.99
N GLY A 35 -21.15 16.15 -5.58
CA GLY A 35 -22.59 16.20 -5.80
C GLY A 35 -23.37 15.19 -4.96
N ASP A 36 -23.09 15.11 -3.67
CA ASP A 36 -23.80 14.23 -2.74
C ASP A 36 -25.24 14.67 -2.54
N SER A 37 -26.15 13.70 -2.51
CA SER A 37 -27.56 13.92 -2.14
C SER A 37 -27.74 13.91 -0.62
N LEU A 38 -28.94 14.26 -0.18
CA LEU A 38 -29.31 14.12 1.24
C LEU A 38 -29.14 12.68 1.75
N LEU A 39 -29.41 11.68 0.91
CA LEU A 39 -29.24 10.27 1.28
C LEU A 39 -27.78 9.90 1.50
N HIS A 40 -26.86 10.44 0.69
CA HIS A 40 -25.42 10.21 0.89
C HIS A 40 -24.98 10.72 2.27
N HIS A 41 -25.41 11.91 2.64
CA HIS A 41 -25.07 12.50 3.93
C HIS A 41 -25.68 11.73 5.11
N ALA A 42 -26.97 11.36 5.01
CA ALA A 42 -27.64 10.59 6.05
C ALA A 42 -26.98 9.21 6.25
N ALA A 43 -26.65 8.52 5.16
CA ALA A 43 -26.00 7.21 5.20
C ALA A 43 -24.58 7.31 5.77
N ARG A 44 -23.80 8.31 5.34
CA ARG A 44 -22.43 8.54 5.82
C ARG A 44 -22.37 8.78 7.33
N LEU A 45 -23.32 9.52 7.86
CA LEU A 45 -23.37 9.89 9.27
C LEU A 45 -24.12 8.86 10.13
N GLY A 46 -24.75 7.86 9.54
CA GLY A 46 -25.45 6.82 10.26
C GLY A 46 -26.80 7.25 10.84
N HIS A 47 -27.40 8.30 10.29
CA HIS A 47 -28.71 8.79 10.72
C HIS A 47 -29.81 7.96 10.07
N ARG A 48 -30.07 6.80 10.62
CA ARG A 48 -31.06 5.86 10.09
C ARG A 48 -32.44 6.48 10.01
N ASP A 49 -32.90 7.22 11.06
CA ASP A 49 -34.21 7.84 11.09
C ASP A 49 -34.40 8.83 9.95
N VAL A 50 -33.39 9.63 9.67
CA VAL A 50 -33.38 10.56 8.54
C VAL A 50 -33.39 9.79 7.20
N LEU A 51 -32.58 8.77 7.10
CA LEU A 51 -32.52 7.93 5.92
C LEU A 51 -33.88 7.28 5.62
N GLU A 52 -34.49 6.70 6.65
CA GLU A 52 -35.81 6.07 6.56
C GLU A 52 -36.89 7.07 6.14
N PHE A 53 -36.89 8.25 6.72
CA PHE A 53 -37.81 9.33 6.37
C PHE A 53 -37.67 9.74 4.90
N LEU A 54 -36.44 9.96 4.44
CA LEU A 54 -36.17 10.38 3.05
C LEU A 54 -36.58 9.32 2.03
N VAL A 55 -36.43 8.05 2.36
CA VAL A 55 -36.80 6.95 1.46
C VAL A 55 -38.29 6.67 1.50
N ARG A 56 -38.86 6.50 2.69
CA ARG A 56 -40.26 6.09 2.84
C ARG A 56 -41.27 7.20 2.62
N GLU A 57 -41.03 8.39 3.17
CA GLU A 57 -41.99 9.48 3.13
C GLU A 57 -41.77 10.45 1.96
N ILE A 58 -40.53 10.78 1.67
CA ILE A 58 -40.16 11.67 0.55
C ILE A 58 -40.02 10.91 -0.78
N GLY A 59 -39.74 9.60 -0.71
CA GLY A 59 -39.66 8.76 -1.90
C GLY A 59 -38.34 8.88 -2.67
N MET A 60 -37.27 9.26 -2.00
CA MET A 60 -35.96 9.32 -2.64
C MET A 60 -35.48 7.95 -3.09
N ASP A 61 -34.82 7.89 -4.23
CA ASP A 61 -34.27 6.68 -4.81
C ASP A 61 -33.03 6.24 -4.03
N THR A 62 -33.04 5.01 -3.50
CA THR A 62 -31.90 4.44 -2.78
C THR A 62 -30.67 4.25 -3.68
N GLU A 63 -30.85 4.25 -4.99
CA GLU A 63 -29.79 4.04 -5.99
C GLU A 63 -29.20 5.33 -6.53
N VAL A 64 -29.46 6.47 -5.91
CA VAL A 64 -28.91 7.76 -6.32
C VAL A 64 -27.38 7.76 -6.25
N THR A 65 -26.74 8.27 -7.29
CA THR A 65 -25.28 8.30 -7.39
C THR A 65 -24.74 9.73 -7.27
N ASN A 66 -23.53 9.86 -6.75
CA ASN A 66 -22.74 11.09 -6.80
C ASN A 66 -21.75 11.08 -7.98
N GLY A 67 -20.82 12.04 -8.02
CA GLY A 67 -19.80 12.15 -9.08
C GLY A 67 -18.82 10.99 -9.16
N ASP A 68 -18.65 10.23 -8.08
CA ASP A 68 -17.83 9.00 -8.03
C ASP A 68 -18.69 7.73 -8.19
N TYR A 69 -19.92 7.87 -8.64
CA TYR A 69 -20.90 6.77 -8.77
C TYR A 69 -21.21 6.08 -7.43
N LYS A 70 -20.85 6.69 -6.29
CA LYS A 70 -21.24 6.17 -4.99
C LYS A 70 -22.75 6.25 -4.80
N ARG A 71 -23.32 5.18 -4.26
CA ARG A 71 -24.69 5.13 -3.78
C ARG A 71 -24.71 5.26 -2.25
N PRO A 72 -25.84 5.55 -1.63
CA PRO A 72 -25.93 5.65 -0.16
C PRO A 72 -25.36 4.43 0.57
N ILE A 73 -25.56 3.23 0.03
CA ILE A 73 -25.03 1.99 0.63
C ILE A 73 -23.51 1.96 0.72
N HIS A 74 -22.79 2.54 -0.27
CA HIS A 74 -21.34 2.66 -0.20
C HIS A 74 -20.90 3.52 0.99
N GLU A 75 -21.60 4.62 1.22
CA GLU A 75 -21.30 5.53 2.33
C GLU A 75 -21.55 4.86 3.68
N ALA A 76 -22.71 4.22 3.85
CA ALA A 76 -23.05 3.52 5.08
C ALA A 76 -22.10 2.37 5.38
N ALA A 77 -21.74 1.59 4.35
CA ALA A 77 -20.82 0.47 4.49
C ALA A 77 -19.41 0.94 4.87
N SER A 78 -18.91 1.97 4.21
CA SER A 78 -17.57 2.53 4.49
C SER A 78 -17.45 3.03 5.94
N MET A 79 -18.51 3.60 6.49
CA MET A 79 -18.50 4.22 7.81
C MET A 79 -18.97 3.29 8.94
N GLY A 80 -19.32 2.03 8.62
CA GLY A 80 -19.68 1.04 9.63
C GLY A 80 -21.13 1.15 10.15
N HIS A 81 -22.01 1.78 9.43
CA HIS A 81 -23.41 1.97 9.83
C HIS A 81 -24.28 0.80 9.34
N TRP A 82 -24.16 -0.33 10.01
CA TRP A 82 -24.84 -1.57 9.62
C TRP A 82 -26.38 -1.44 9.60
N GLU A 83 -26.96 -0.64 10.48
CA GLU A 83 -28.40 -0.41 10.51
C GLU A 83 -28.89 0.31 9.25
N CYS A 84 -28.12 1.28 8.77
CA CYS A 84 -28.41 1.96 7.50
C CYS A 84 -28.23 1.00 6.32
N VAL A 85 -27.20 0.18 6.33
CA VAL A 85 -26.98 -0.84 5.30
C VAL A 85 -28.15 -1.82 5.26
N ALA A 86 -28.56 -2.35 6.41
CA ALA A 86 -29.69 -3.28 6.51
C ALA A 86 -30.98 -2.66 5.98
N PHE A 87 -31.28 -1.42 6.38
CA PHE A 87 -32.47 -0.71 5.89
C PHE A 87 -32.46 -0.55 4.38
N LEU A 88 -31.33 -0.10 3.80
CA LEU A 88 -31.21 0.09 2.36
C LEU A 88 -31.41 -1.23 1.60
N LEU A 89 -30.83 -2.33 2.09
CA LEU A 89 -30.97 -3.66 1.48
C LEU A 89 -32.42 -4.16 1.57
N GLU A 90 -33.09 -3.95 2.68
CA GLU A 90 -34.51 -4.27 2.86
C GLU A 90 -35.40 -3.50 1.88
N ARG A 91 -34.96 -2.30 1.48
CA ARG A 91 -35.67 -1.48 0.48
C ARG A 91 -35.25 -1.77 -0.95
N GLY A 92 -34.52 -2.84 -1.18
CA GLY A 92 -34.14 -3.30 -2.51
C GLY A 92 -32.87 -2.66 -3.09
N ALA A 93 -32.04 -2.00 -2.26
CA ALA A 93 -30.76 -1.50 -2.74
C ALA A 93 -29.88 -2.64 -3.28
N SER A 94 -29.15 -2.36 -4.35
CA SER A 94 -28.24 -3.34 -4.96
C SER A 94 -27.05 -3.61 -4.04
N VAL A 95 -26.85 -4.87 -3.64
CA VAL A 95 -25.82 -5.25 -2.68
C VAL A 95 -24.41 -5.16 -3.26
N ASP A 96 -24.25 -5.40 -4.56
CA ASP A 96 -22.95 -5.42 -5.25
C ASP A 96 -22.82 -4.28 -6.28
N CYS A 97 -23.47 -3.15 -6.02
CA CYS A 97 -23.37 -1.98 -6.89
C CYS A 97 -21.93 -1.43 -6.88
N LEU A 98 -21.53 -0.86 -8.02
CA LEU A 98 -20.15 -0.41 -8.23
C LEU A 98 -20.07 1.12 -8.19
N LYS A 99 -19.14 1.62 -7.40
CA LYS A 99 -18.67 3.01 -7.51
C LYS A 99 -17.43 3.08 -8.42
N LYS A 100 -16.87 4.28 -8.58
CA LYS A 100 -15.64 4.50 -9.36
C LYS A 100 -14.55 3.46 -9.00
N ALA A 101 -13.88 2.96 -10.03
CA ALA A 101 -12.86 1.91 -9.95
C ALA A 101 -13.41 0.53 -9.53
N ASP A 102 -14.72 0.30 -9.72
CA ASP A 102 -15.42 -0.97 -9.51
C ASP A 102 -15.42 -1.45 -8.06
N TRP A 103 -15.54 -0.54 -7.11
CA TRP A 103 -15.64 -0.87 -5.69
C TRP A 103 -17.08 -1.19 -5.31
N THR A 104 -17.28 -2.36 -4.67
CA THR A 104 -18.56 -2.76 -4.08
C THR A 104 -18.70 -2.22 -2.64
N PRO A 105 -19.92 -2.21 -2.08
CA PRO A 105 -20.11 -1.90 -0.66
C PRO A 105 -19.29 -2.81 0.27
N LEU A 106 -19.17 -4.10 -0.05
CA LEU A 106 -18.38 -5.05 0.74
C LEU A 106 -16.90 -4.66 0.75
N MET A 107 -16.34 -4.27 -0.38
CA MET A 107 -14.96 -3.78 -0.45
C MET A 107 -14.76 -2.53 0.40
N MET A 108 -15.73 -1.61 0.38
CA MET A 108 -15.70 -0.40 1.19
C MET A 108 -15.72 -0.74 2.69
N ALA A 109 -16.53 -1.70 3.10
CA ALA A 109 -16.60 -2.16 4.48
C ALA A 109 -15.28 -2.78 4.95
N CYS A 110 -14.56 -3.47 4.06
CA CYS A 110 -13.28 -4.13 4.37
C CYS A 110 -12.11 -3.16 4.53
N THR A 111 -12.26 -1.87 4.21
CA THR A 111 -11.23 -0.85 4.50
C THR A 111 -11.13 -0.55 6.00
N ARG A 112 -12.10 -1.00 6.80
CA ARG A 112 -12.16 -0.82 8.26
C ARG A 112 -12.62 -2.12 8.93
N LYS A 113 -12.54 -2.19 10.26
CA LYS A 113 -13.03 -3.32 11.07
C LYS A 113 -14.57 -3.30 11.21
N ASN A 114 -15.28 -3.20 10.13
CA ASN A 114 -16.75 -3.11 10.13
C ASN A 114 -17.40 -4.50 10.01
N LEU A 115 -17.10 -5.40 10.96
CA LEU A 115 -17.52 -6.79 10.87
C LEU A 115 -19.06 -6.96 10.80
N GLU A 116 -19.83 -6.15 11.55
CA GLU A 116 -21.28 -6.19 11.49
C GLU A 116 -21.83 -5.79 10.12
N VAL A 117 -21.23 -4.78 9.51
CA VAL A 117 -21.58 -4.36 8.14
C VAL A 117 -21.22 -5.46 7.14
N ILE A 118 -20.04 -6.06 7.27
CA ILE A 118 -19.57 -7.14 6.41
C ILE A 118 -20.53 -8.33 6.49
N ARG A 119 -20.93 -8.73 7.69
CA ARG A 119 -21.93 -9.79 7.89
C ARG A 119 -23.26 -9.45 7.24
N THR A 120 -23.76 -8.25 7.47
CA THR A 120 -25.03 -7.80 6.91
C THR A 120 -25.02 -7.87 5.38
N LEU A 121 -23.94 -7.40 4.76
CA LEU A 121 -23.79 -7.46 3.31
C LEU A 121 -23.72 -8.90 2.78
N VAL A 122 -22.93 -9.76 3.42
CA VAL A 122 -22.80 -11.16 3.01
C VAL A 122 -24.10 -11.93 3.19
N GLU A 123 -24.81 -11.70 4.31
CA GLU A 123 -26.12 -12.33 4.56
C GLU A 123 -27.18 -11.91 3.54
N HIS A 124 -27.05 -10.73 2.93
CA HIS A 124 -27.92 -10.25 1.86
C HIS A 124 -27.37 -10.57 0.45
N GLY A 125 -26.43 -11.47 0.34
CA GLY A 125 -25.95 -11.99 -0.93
C GLY A 125 -24.79 -11.28 -1.58
N ALA A 126 -24.04 -10.43 -0.83
CA ALA A 126 -22.81 -9.84 -1.36
C ALA A 126 -21.82 -10.92 -1.79
N ASN A 127 -21.20 -10.74 -2.95
CA ASN A 127 -20.25 -11.69 -3.51
C ASN A 127 -18.81 -11.34 -3.10
N PRO A 128 -18.16 -12.12 -2.22
CA PRO A 128 -16.79 -11.85 -1.77
C PRO A 128 -15.74 -12.02 -2.88
N LEU A 129 -16.08 -12.63 -3.99
CA LEU A 129 -15.13 -12.93 -5.07
C LEU A 129 -15.04 -11.82 -6.11
N LEU A 130 -15.90 -10.81 -6.06
CA LEU A 130 -15.83 -9.69 -7.00
C LEU A 130 -14.52 -8.91 -6.81
N ARG A 131 -13.97 -8.45 -7.93
CA ARG A 131 -12.71 -7.70 -7.97
C ARG A 131 -12.94 -6.28 -8.48
N ASN A 132 -12.19 -5.33 -7.92
CA ASN A 132 -12.18 -3.96 -8.43
C ASN A 132 -11.25 -3.83 -9.65
N LYS A 133 -11.05 -2.61 -10.15
CA LYS A 133 -10.18 -2.36 -11.32
C LYS A 133 -8.72 -2.76 -11.10
N ASP A 134 -8.26 -2.75 -9.85
CA ASP A 134 -6.91 -3.20 -9.51
C ASP A 134 -6.80 -4.72 -9.38
N GLY A 135 -7.90 -5.43 -9.56
CA GLY A 135 -7.99 -6.88 -9.40
C GLY A 135 -8.11 -7.33 -7.94
N TRP A 136 -8.37 -6.41 -7.00
CA TRP A 136 -8.49 -6.71 -5.58
C TRP A 136 -9.91 -7.08 -5.22
N ASN A 137 -10.07 -8.19 -4.52
CA ASN A 137 -11.33 -8.53 -3.86
C ASN A 137 -11.33 -8.02 -2.40
N CYS A 138 -12.42 -8.26 -1.68
CA CYS A 138 -12.55 -7.81 -0.29
C CYS A 138 -11.50 -8.45 0.64
N PHE A 139 -11.10 -9.69 0.38
CA PHE A 139 -10.06 -10.38 1.15
C PHE A 139 -8.70 -9.69 1.01
N HIS A 140 -8.33 -9.31 -0.22
CA HIS A 140 -7.10 -8.58 -0.49
C HIS A 140 -7.08 -7.23 0.26
N ILE A 141 -8.20 -6.51 0.20
CA ILE A 141 -8.35 -5.20 0.88
C ILE A 141 -8.21 -5.36 2.40
N ALA A 142 -8.89 -6.33 3.00
CA ALA A 142 -8.81 -6.60 4.44
C ALA A 142 -7.38 -7.02 4.86
N SER A 143 -6.65 -7.72 4.00
CA SER A 143 -5.25 -8.09 4.23
C SER A 143 -4.34 -6.87 4.29
N ARG A 144 -4.54 -5.90 3.39
CA ARG A 144 -3.80 -4.64 3.41
C ARG A 144 -4.07 -3.84 4.69
N GLU A 145 -5.31 -3.81 5.13
CA GLU A 145 -5.72 -3.02 6.29
C GLU A 145 -5.38 -3.69 7.63
N GLY A 146 -4.98 -4.96 7.62
CA GLY A 146 -4.53 -5.65 8.82
C GLY A 146 -5.64 -6.09 9.76
N HIS A 147 -6.76 -6.58 9.24
CA HIS A 147 -7.93 -6.99 10.03
C HIS A 147 -8.09 -8.52 10.07
N PRO A 148 -7.44 -9.24 11.01
CA PRO A 148 -7.51 -10.70 11.06
C PRO A 148 -8.93 -11.25 11.29
N GLU A 149 -9.74 -10.59 12.10
CA GLU A 149 -11.12 -11.04 12.38
C GLU A 149 -11.98 -11.02 11.12
N VAL A 150 -11.82 -9.99 10.29
CA VAL A 150 -12.50 -9.87 9.01
C VAL A 150 -12.07 -11.01 8.08
N LEU A 151 -10.77 -11.26 8.02
CA LEU A 151 -10.23 -12.35 7.19
C LEU A 151 -10.73 -13.72 7.61
N ARG A 152 -10.78 -14.01 8.92
CA ARG A 152 -11.34 -15.26 9.42
C ARG A 152 -12.79 -15.43 9.00
N TYR A 153 -13.59 -14.40 9.16
CA TYR A 153 -14.99 -14.41 8.75
C TYR A 153 -15.14 -14.65 7.24
N LEU A 154 -14.37 -13.95 6.42
CA LEU A 154 -14.40 -14.11 4.96
C LEU A 154 -13.99 -15.52 4.53
N LEU A 155 -12.99 -16.12 5.17
CA LEU A 155 -12.59 -17.50 4.91
C LEU A 155 -13.68 -18.51 5.29
N ASP A 156 -14.42 -18.24 6.35
CA ASP A 156 -15.53 -19.10 6.79
C ASP A 156 -16.70 -19.08 5.79
N VAL A 157 -17.03 -17.92 5.23
CA VAL A 157 -18.16 -17.77 4.31
C VAL A 157 -17.77 -17.98 2.85
N SER A 158 -16.50 -17.82 2.51
CA SER A 158 -15.97 -17.97 1.15
C SER A 158 -14.56 -18.56 1.22
N PRO A 159 -14.44 -19.89 1.38
CA PRO A 159 -13.14 -20.54 1.63
C PRO A 159 -12.09 -20.34 0.54
N SER A 160 -12.48 -19.97 -0.67
CA SER A 160 -11.58 -19.74 -1.81
C SER A 160 -11.22 -18.27 -2.05
N CYS A 161 -11.72 -17.33 -1.22
CA CYS A 161 -11.52 -15.90 -1.47
C CYS A 161 -10.05 -15.44 -1.34
N TRP A 162 -9.21 -16.22 -0.65
CA TRP A 162 -7.78 -15.96 -0.53
C TRP A 162 -7.02 -16.18 -1.85
N ASP A 163 -7.52 -17.09 -2.70
CA ASP A 163 -6.88 -17.45 -3.98
C ASP A 163 -7.17 -16.39 -5.02
N THR A 164 -6.52 -15.27 -4.89
CA THR A 164 -6.71 -14.10 -5.72
C THR A 164 -5.38 -13.36 -5.91
N GLU A 165 -5.27 -12.66 -7.01
CA GLU A 165 -4.14 -11.77 -7.26
C GLU A 165 -4.60 -10.50 -7.95
N SER A 166 -3.87 -9.42 -7.76
CA SER A 166 -4.15 -8.14 -8.42
C SER A 166 -3.78 -8.20 -9.89
N THR A 167 -4.10 -7.14 -10.64
CA THR A 167 -3.71 -7.00 -12.06
C THR A 167 -2.19 -7.04 -12.26
N THR A 168 -1.43 -6.77 -11.22
CA THR A 168 0.05 -6.86 -11.23
C THR A 168 0.58 -8.16 -10.62
N GLY A 169 -0.28 -9.15 -10.43
CA GLY A 169 0.10 -10.47 -9.91
C GLY A 169 0.41 -10.52 -8.42
N ARG A 170 0.00 -9.51 -7.65
CA ARG A 170 0.26 -9.45 -6.20
C ARG A 170 -0.84 -10.18 -5.45
N THR A 171 -0.43 -11.03 -4.51
CA THR A 171 -1.35 -11.77 -3.64
C THR A 171 -1.64 -10.99 -2.34
N PRO A 172 -2.67 -11.38 -1.58
CA PRO A 172 -2.87 -10.84 -0.23
C PRO A 172 -1.65 -10.98 0.69
N LEU A 173 -0.85 -12.05 0.52
CA LEU A 173 0.37 -12.26 1.30
C LEU A 173 1.44 -11.20 0.98
N HIS A 174 1.63 -10.84 -0.28
CA HIS A 174 2.51 -9.73 -0.68
C HIS A 174 2.12 -8.44 0.06
N THR A 175 0.84 -8.12 0.00
CA THR A 175 0.30 -6.88 0.56
C THR A 175 0.41 -6.85 2.09
N ALA A 176 0.08 -7.93 2.76
CA ALA A 176 0.21 -8.04 4.22
C ALA A 176 1.67 -7.91 4.66
N ALA A 177 2.59 -8.55 3.95
CA ALA A 177 4.02 -8.46 4.23
C ALA A 177 4.56 -7.04 4.02
N MET A 178 4.15 -6.40 2.95
CA MET A 178 4.53 -5.02 2.62
C MET A 178 4.09 -4.02 3.69
N HIS A 179 2.89 -4.18 4.21
CA HIS A 179 2.30 -3.24 5.19
C HIS A 179 2.59 -3.60 6.65
N GLY A 180 3.34 -4.64 6.92
CA GLY A 180 3.74 -4.99 8.27
C GLY A 180 2.64 -5.62 9.12
N CYS A 181 1.64 -6.25 8.51
CA CYS A 181 0.50 -6.85 9.19
C CYS A 181 0.86 -8.27 9.68
N SER A 182 1.62 -8.40 10.75
CA SER A 182 2.15 -9.68 11.26
C SER A 182 1.06 -10.69 11.56
N GLN A 183 -0.01 -10.29 12.24
CA GLN A 183 -1.12 -11.19 12.58
C GLN A 183 -1.84 -11.70 11.33
N VAL A 184 -1.96 -10.85 10.32
CA VAL A 184 -2.53 -11.26 9.03
C VAL A 184 -1.63 -12.25 8.34
N VAL A 185 -0.31 -12.01 8.28
CA VAL A 185 0.64 -12.94 7.69
C VAL A 185 0.57 -14.31 8.38
N GLU A 186 0.55 -14.35 9.72
CA GLU A 186 0.40 -15.60 10.47
C GLU A 186 -0.87 -16.34 10.07
N LEU A 187 -2.00 -15.65 10.01
CA LEU A 187 -3.28 -16.22 9.60
C LEU A 187 -3.23 -16.76 8.17
N LEU A 188 -2.66 -16.02 7.23
CA LEU A 188 -2.55 -16.44 5.85
C LEU A 188 -1.67 -17.68 5.68
N LEU A 189 -0.55 -17.76 6.42
CA LEU A 189 0.32 -18.94 6.40
C LEU A 189 -0.33 -20.17 7.02
N GLU A 190 -1.19 -19.96 8.01
CA GLU A 190 -1.91 -21.04 8.69
C GLU A 190 -3.10 -21.57 7.88
N ARG A 191 -3.90 -20.67 7.30
CA ARG A 191 -5.21 -20.98 6.71
C ARG A 191 -5.21 -21.04 5.18
N CYS A 192 -4.24 -20.44 4.52
CA CYS A 192 -4.22 -20.31 3.07
C CYS A 192 -3.02 -21.06 2.47
N GLN A 193 -3.14 -21.45 1.20
CA GLN A 193 -2.16 -22.33 0.56
C GLN A 193 -1.36 -21.58 -0.52
N TYR A 194 -0.77 -20.45 -0.14
CA TYR A 194 0.10 -19.70 -1.05
C TYR A 194 1.37 -20.50 -1.35
N LYS A 195 1.84 -20.40 -2.58
CA LYS A 195 3.12 -21.00 -2.96
C LYS A 195 4.28 -20.21 -2.34
N PRO A 196 5.34 -20.89 -1.88
CA PRO A 196 6.56 -20.21 -1.44
C PRO A 196 7.09 -19.29 -2.55
N ASP A 197 7.56 -18.10 -2.15
CA ASP A 197 8.14 -17.12 -3.04
C ASP A 197 7.28 -16.81 -4.28
N SER A 198 5.97 -16.71 -4.11
CA SER A 198 5.07 -16.25 -5.17
C SER A 198 5.54 -14.89 -5.70
N ARG A 199 5.63 -14.79 -7.01
CA ARG A 199 6.21 -13.60 -7.68
C ARG A 199 5.10 -12.78 -8.33
N ASP A 200 5.15 -11.46 -8.13
CA ASP A 200 4.29 -10.54 -8.89
C ASP A 200 4.83 -10.31 -10.30
N SER A 201 4.23 -9.40 -11.05
CA SER A 201 4.66 -9.09 -12.43
C SER A 201 6.07 -8.55 -12.53
N CYS A 202 6.61 -7.98 -11.44
CA CYS A 202 7.99 -7.50 -11.36
C CYS A 202 8.93 -8.55 -10.74
N GLY A 203 8.44 -9.74 -10.46
CA GLY A 203 9.20 -10.80 -9.82
C GLY A 203 9.41 -10.62 -8.33
N VAL A 204 8.67 -9.71 -7.69
CA VAL A 204 8.79 -9.42 -6.26
C VAL A 204 8.10 -10.51 -5.45
N THR A 205 8.77 -11.01 -4.41
CA THR A 205 8.23 -11.98 -3.46
C THR A 205 7.73 -11.28 -2.19
N PRO A 206 6.86 -11.94 -1.38
CA PRO A 206 6.47 -11.38 -0.09
C PRO A 206 7.66 -11.11 0.86
N PHE A 207 8.69 -11.93 0.80
CA PHE A 207 9.92 -11.75 1.57
C PHE A 207 10.62 -10.43 1.20
N MET A 208 10.73 -10.14 -0.10
CA MET A 208 11.27 -8.86 -0.59
C MET A 208 10.43 -7.68 -0.11
N ASP A 209 9.10 -7.78 -0.18
CA ASP A 209 8.19 -6.74 0.31
C ASP A 209 8.40 -6.45 1.80
N ALA A 210 8.52 -7.48 2.62
CA ALA A 210 8.74 -7.34 4.04
C ALA A 210 10.04 -6.58 4.33
N LEU A 211 11.14 -6.97 3.74
CA LEU A 211 12.46 -6.38 4.02
C LEU A 211 12.66 -5.01 3.39
N GLN A 212 12.06 -4.77 2.23
CA GLN A 212 12.08 -3.43 1.60
C GLN A 212 11.38 -2.40 2.48
N ASN A 213 10.43 -2.83 3.31
CA ASN A 213 9.67 -1.96 4.21
C ASN A 213 10.08 -2.11 5.69
N GLY A 214 11.16 -2.83 5.98
CA GLY A 214 11.72 -2.93 7.31
C GLY A 214 11.03 -3.90 8.25
N HIS A 215 10.20 -4.79 7.74
CA HIS A 215 9.44 -5.76 8.55
C HIS A 215 10.21 -7.07 8.72
N VAL A 216 11.29 -7.01 9.52
CA VAL A 216 12.19 -8.14 9.76
C VAL A 216 11.47 -9.32 10.42
N GLY A 217 10.56 -9.06 11.35
CA GLY A 217 9.78 -10.12 12.01
C GLY A 217 8.95 -10.93 11.04
N ILE A 218 8.34 -10.28 10.04
CA ILE A 218 7.58 -10.94 8.98
C ILE A 218 8.51 -11.74 8.07
N ALA A 219 9.64 -11.18 7.69
CA ALA A 219 10.65 -11.89 6.90
C ALA A 219 11.10 -13.18 7.61
N ARG A 220 11.35 -13.09 8.89
CA ARG A 220 11.72 -14.24 9.74
C ARG A 220 10.63 -15.30 9.74
N LEU A 221 9.37 -14.88 9.87
CA LEU A 221 8.21 -15.76 9.84
C LEU A 221 8.08 -16.48 8.48
N LEU A 222 8.30 -15.76 7.37
CA LEU A 222 8.27 -16.34 6.03
C LEU A 222 9.39 -17.37 5.81
N LEU A 223 10.56 -17.14 6.39
CA LEU A 223 11.65 -18.12 6.37
C LEU A 223 11.32 -19.39 7.13
N GLU A 224 10.79 -19.24 8.35
CA GLU A 224 10.53 -20.37 9.24
C GLU A 224 9.32 -21.21 8.81
N LYS A 225 8.25 -20.56 8.33
CA LYS A 225 6.96 -21.22 8.08
C LYS A 225 6.58 -21.32 6.60
N HIS A 226 7.27 -20.64 5.71
CA HIS A 226 6.86 -20.55 4.30
C HIS A 226 8.00 -20.83 3.31
N GLN A 227 9.13 -21.30 3.77
CA GLN A 227 10.27 -21.68 2.93
C GLN A 227 10.75 -20.55 2.00
N ALA A 228 10.69 -19.29 2.45
CA ALA A 228 11.17 -18.18 1.67
C ALA A 228 12.67 -18.31 1.35
N CYS A 229 13.07 -17.91 0.16
CA CYS A 229 14.48 -17.90 -0.26
C CYS A 229 15.07 -16.49 -0.05
N PRO A 230 16.08 -16.32 0.83
CA PRO A 230 16.67 -14.99 1.10
C PRO A 230 17.37 -14.37 -0.09
N THR A 231 17.78 -15.19 -1.07
CA THR A 231 18.54 -14.76 -2.25
C THR A 231 17.72 -14.82 -3.53
N ALA A 232 16.42 -15.03 -3.45
CA ALA A 232 15.53 -14.95 -4.60
C ALA A 232 15.68 -13.59 -5.28
N VAL A 233 15.63 -13.56 -6.60
CA VAL A 233 15.80 -12.35 -7.41
C VAL A 233 14.48 -11.94 -8.06
N ASP A 234 14.29 -10.63 -8.22
CA ASP A 234 13.17 -10.10 -8.99
C ASP A 234 13.43 -10.19 -10.49
N ALA A 235 12.54 -9.63 -11.30
CA ALA A 235 12.66 -9.67 -12.76
C ALA A 235 13.92 -8.96 -13.30
N LEU A 236 14.49 -8.03 -12.54
CA LEU A 236 15.72 -7.33 -12.91
C LEU A 236 16.98 -7.97 -12.33
N GLY A 237 16.84 -9.03 -11.53
CA GLY A 237 17.96 -9.70 -10.88
C GLY A 237 18.35 -9.13 -9.53
N ALA A 238 17.53 -8.27 -8.94
CA ALA A 238 17.76 -7.71 -7.60
C ALA A 238 17.21 -8.62 -6.51
N GLN A 239 17.97 -8.76 -5.43
CA GLN A 239 17.58 -9.50 -4.22
C GLN A 239 16.93 -8.54 -3.20
N ALA A 240 16.40 -9.11 -2.12
CA ALA A 240 15.90 -8.36 -0.98
C ALA A 240 16.94 -7.37 -0.42
N LEU A 241 18.23 -7.75 -0.41
CA LEU A 241 19.34 -6.90 0.03
C LEU A 241 19.41 -5.59 -0.76
N HIS A 242 19.34 -5.67 -2.08
CA HIS A 242 19.38 -4.49 -2.96
C HIS A 242 18.16 -3.60 -2.75
N ARG A 243 16.99 -4.20 -2.62
CA ARG A 243 15.75 -3.47 -2.36
C ARG A 243 15.77 -2.76 -1.00
N ALA A 244 16.31 -3.40 0.03
CA ALA A 244 16.47 -2.79 1.34
C ALA A 244 17.46 -1.62 1.32
N ALA A 245 18.51 -1.70 0.50
CA ALA A 245 19.46 -0.60 0.32
C ALA A 245 18.82 0.62 -0.36
N VAL A 246 17.94 0.40 -1.34
CA VAL A 246 17.20 1.49 -2.02
C VAL A 246 16.32 2.27 -1.04
N THR A 247 15.71 1.58 -0.08
CA THR A 247 14.77 2.18 0.87
C THR A 247 15.38 2.49 2.24
N ALA A 248 16.69 2.36 2.38
CA ALA A 248 17.44 2.66 3.62
C ALA A 248 16.98 1.84 4.82
N GLN A 249 16.65 0.57 4.60
CA GLN A 249 16.23 -0.34 5.67
C GLN A 249 17.44 -1.06 6.28
N ASP A 250 18.16 -0.35 7.14
CA ASP A 250 19.42 -0.84 7.71
C ASP A 250 19.21 -2.11 8.56
N GLY A 251 18.12 -2.17 9.32
CA GLY A 251 17.76 -3.37 10.07
C GLY A 251 17.54 -4.60 9.21
N SER A 252 16.94 -4.43 8.05
CA SER A 252 16.77 -5.49 7.05
C SER A 252 18.11 -5.95 6.49
N ILE A 253 18.99 -5.02 6.19
CA ILE A 253 20.34 -5.30 5.68
C ILE A 253 21.14 -6.08 6.73
N GLN A 254 21.13 -5.65 7.98
CA GLN A 254 21.79 -6.33 9.09
C GLN A 254 21.25 -7.75 9.27
N PHE A 255 19.94 -7.90 9.20
CA PHE A 255 19.28 -9.22 9.29
C PHE A 255 19.76 -10.15 8.18
N LEU A 256 19.76 -9.70 6.92
CA LEU A 256 20.16 -10.49 5.77
C LEU A 256 21.64 -10.91 5.85
N VAL A 257 22.52 -9.96 6.15
CA VAL A 257 23.98 -10.19 6.14
C VAL A 257 24.44 -10.89 7.42
N SER A 258 24.06 -10.38 8.61
CA SER A 258 24.58 -10.87 9.86
C SER A 258 23.90 -12.15 10.34
N GLU A 259 22.58 -12.27 10.19
CA GLU A 259 21.87 -13.46 10.67
C GLU A 259 21.75 -14.54 9.60
N LEU A 260 21.50 -14.18 8.34
CA LEU A 260 21.29 -15.15 7.25
C LEU A 260 22.53 -15.43 6.42
N GLY A 261 23.61 -14.68 6.61
CA GLY A 261 24.84 -14.88 5.87
C GLY A 261 24.75 -14.54 4.38
N VAL A 262 23.84 -13.66 3.98
CA VAL A 262 23.73 -13.21 2.60
C VAL A 262 24.97 -12.39 2.23
N ASP A 263 25.52 -12.63 1.05
CA ASP A 263 26.69 -11.90 0.56
C ASP A 263 26.38 -10.42 0.36
N VAL A 264 27.00 -9.57 1.20
CA VAL A 264 26.84 -8.10 1.12
C VAL A 264 27.34 -7.54 -0.21
N ASN A 265 28.25 -8.25 -0.90
CA ASN A 265 28.83 -7.87 -2.18
C ASN A 265 28.12 -8.51 -3.38
N GLY A 266 26.97 -9.17 -3.16
CA GLY A 266 26.15 -9.72 -4.22
C GLY A 266 25.75 -8.65 -5.23
N ARG A 267 25.80 -8.99 -6.51
CA ARG A 267 25.55 -8.04 -7.60
C ARG A 267 24.19 -8.29 -8.22
N ALA A 268 23.47 -7.21 -8.48
CA ALA A 268 22.13 -7.22 -9.05
C ALA A 268 22.11 -6.63 -10.45
N THR A 269 21.15 -7.07 -11.24
CA THR A 269 20.82 -6.61 -12.59
C THR A 269 21.91 -6.89 -13.63
N SER A 270 21.60 -6.59 -14.88
CA SER A 270 22.58 -6.68 -15.99
C SER A 270 23.77 -5.73 -15.81
N LEU A 271 23.57 -4.66 -15.04
CA LEU A 271 24.63 -3.69 -14.71
C LEU A 271 25.52 -4.14 -13.55
N ARG A 272 25.21 -5.28 -12.92
CA ARG A 272 26.01 -5.88 -11.85
C ARG A 272 26.24 -4.92 -10.66
N LEU A 273 25.15 -4.34 -10.17
CA LEU A 273 25.17 -3.33 -9.11
C LEU A 273 25.21 -3.99 -7.72
N PRO A 274 26.22 -3.70 -6.89
CA PRO A 274 26.19 -4.06 -5.46
C PRO A 274 25.19 -3.21 -4.68
N ALA A 275 24.79 -3.66 -3.51
CA ALA A 275 23.92 -2.90 -2.60
C ALA A 275 24.46 -1.50 -2.31
N LEU A 276 25.79 -1.37 -2.18
CA LEU A 276 26.46 -0.09 -1.92
C LEU A 276 26.15 0.95 -3.02
N HIS A 277 26.11 0.55 -4.28
CA HIS A 277 25.74 1.43 -5.40
C HIS A 277 24.30 1.92 -5.29
N TYR A 278 23.37 1.05 -4.89
CA TYR A 278 21.96 1.45 -4.69
C TYR A 278 21.83 2.47 -3.58
N ALA A 279 22.49 2.26 -2.44
CA ALA A 279 22.47 3.20 -1.32
C ALA A 279 23.08 4.55 -1.70
N ALA A 280 24.18 4.52 -2.46
CA ALA A 280 24.85 5.73 -2.96
C ALA A 280 23.97 6.52 -3.93
N LYS A 281 23.31 5.83 -4.86
CA LYS A 281 22.40 6.44 -5.83
C LYS A 281 21.26 7.20 -5.16
N GLU A 282 20.68 6.61 -4.13
CA GLU A 282 19.57 7.21 -3.38
C GLU A 282 20.04 8.23 -2.33
N GLY A 283 21.35 8.33 -2.09
CA GLY A 283 21.92 9.27 -1.15
C GLY A 283 21.79 8.88 0.32
N HIS A 284 21.62 7.59 0.60
CA HIS A 284 21.42 7.06 1.95
C HIS A 284 22.77 6.89 2.68
N GLY A 285 23.29 7.97 3.25
CA GLY A 285 24.60 8.00 3.90
C GLY A 285 24.75 7.00 5.05
N HIS A 286 23.75 6.91 5.92
CA HIS A 286 23.78 5.95 7.03
C HIS A 286 23.77 4.50 6.53
N THR A 287 23.02 4.22 5.50
CA THR A 287 22.98 2.87 4.87
C THR A 287 24.32 2.52 4.25
N ILE A 288 25.01 3.47 3.62
CA ILE A 288 26.38 3.29 3.13
C ILE A 288 27.30 2.86 4.29
N GLN A 289 27.24 3.57 5.41
CA GLN A 289 28.04 3.23 6.60
C GLN A 289 27.71 1.83 7.13
N THR A 290 26.43 1.48 7.19
CA THR A 290 25.96 0.14 7.60
C THR A 290 26.53 -0.94 6.69
N LEU A 291 26.44 -0.75 5.37
CA LEU A 291 26.97 -1.71 4.39
C LEU A 291 28.47 -1.87 4.51
N LEU A 292 29.22 -0.78 4.68
CA LEU A 292 30.67 -0.82 4.86
C LEU A 292 31.06 -1.54 6.15
N ALA A 293 30.31 -1.30 7.24
CA ALA A 293 30.52 -2.00 8.52
C ALA A 293 30.27 -3.50 8.41
N LEU A 294 29.41 -3.93 7.51
CA LEU A 294 29.10 -5.34 7.24
C LEU A 294 30.03 -5.99 6.23
N GLY A 295 31.04 -5.27 5.75
CA GLY A 295 32.05 -5.81 4.85
C GLY A 295 31.85 -5.54 3.36
N ALA A 296 31.01 -4.56 3.01
CA ALA A 296 30.85 -4.15 1.63
C ALA A 296 32.20 -3.66 1.06
N ASP A 297 32.53 -4.09 -0.16
CA ASP A 297 33.73 -3.64 -0.86
C ASP A 297 33.52 -2.20 -1.37
N ILE A 298 34.21 -1.26 -0.73
CA ILE A 298 34.13 0.16 -1.12
C ILE A 298 34.68 0.39 -2.54
N GLN A 299 35.59 -0.47 -3.02
CA GLN A 299 36.20 -0.37 -4.33
C GLN A 299 35.42 -1.06 -5.46
N ALA A 300 34.27 -1.67 -5.11
CA ALA A 300 33.46 -2.40 -6.07
C ALA A 300 33.03 -1.51 -7.24
N LYS A 301 33.11 -2.07 -8.44
CA LYS A 301 32.67 -1.40 -9.68
C LYS A 301 31.53 -2.15 -10.32
N ASP A 302 30.61 -1.43 -10.91
CA ASP A 302 29.51 -2.03 -11.66
C ASP A 302 29.93 -2.46 -13.06
N GLY A 303 29.00 -2.93 -13.89
CA GLY A 303 29.27 -3.39 -15.24
C GLY A 303 29.84 -2.32 -16.20
N LYS A 304 29.71 -1.04 -15.82
CA LYS A 304 30.28 0.10 -16.59
C LYS A 304 31.58 0.63 -15.95
N GLY A 305 32.15 -0.08 -15.00
CA GLY A 305 33.34 0.34 -14.29
C GLY A 305 33.16 1.48 -13.32
N ARG A 306 31.90 1.79 -12.93
CA ARG A 306 31.58 2.88 -12.02
C ARG A 306 31.69 2.40 -10.60
N SER A 307 32.32 3.24 -9.74
CA SER A 307 32.32 3.04 -8.29
C SER A 307 31.03 3.63 -7.69
N ALA A 308 30.83 3.39 -6.39
CA ALA A 308 29.75 4.03 -5.65
C ALA A 308 29.85 5.56 -5.70
N LEU A 309 31.08 6.11 -5.78
CA LEU A 309 31.32 7.55 -5.88
C LEU A 309 30.78 8.14 -7.19
N HIS A 310 30.95 7.45 -8.31
CA HIS A 310 30.35 7.86 -9.59
C HIS A 310 28.85 7.94 -9.50
N VAL A 311 28.23 6.93 -8.90
CA VAL A 311 26.78 6.85 -8.77
C VAL A 311 26.25 7.94 -7.86
N ALA A 312 26.90 8.20 -6.73
CA ALA A 312 26.55 9.30 -5.82
C ALA A 312 26.66 10.66 -6.50
N SER A 313 27.74 10.87 -7.25
CA SER A 313 28.00 12.12 -7.97
C SER A 313 26.99 12.34 -9.10
N ALA A 314 26.70 11.34 -9.90
CA ALA A 314 25.68 11.40 -10.95
C ALA A 314 24.29 11.73 -10.39
N GLY A 315 23.94 11.19 -9.24
CA GLY A 315 22.70 11.46 -8.52
C GLY A 315 22.70 12.78 -7.73
N GLN A 316 23.82 13.52 -7.77
CA GLN A 316 24.01 14.78 -7.02
C GLN A 316 23.81 14.58 -5.51
N ARG A 317 24.32 13.46 -4.97
CA ARG A 317 24.20 13.09 -3.55
C ARG A 317 25.46 13.49 -2.78
N ALA A 318 25.52 14.75 -2.33
CA ALA A 318 26.72 15.33 -1.69
C ALA A 318 27.12 14.59 -0.40
N GLU A 319 26.15 14.27 0.46
CA GLU A 319 26.43 13.57 1.72
C GLU A 319 26.97 12.16 1.48
N ALA A 320 26.37 11.42 0.55
CA ALA A 320 26.85 10.08 0.17
C ALA A 320 28.28 10.14 -0.38
N ALA A 321 28.56 11.07 -1.27
CA ALA A 321 29.89 11.28 -1.82
C ALA A 321 30.91 11.62 -0.73
N ARG A 322 30.55 12.50 0.21
CA ARG A 322 31.39 12.87 1.35
C ARG A 322 31.74 11.66 2.22
N ILE A 323 30.76 10.85 2.55
CA ILE A 323 30.96 9.65 3.37
C ILE A 323 31.89 8.66 2.67
N LEU A 324 31.70 8.44 1.36
CA LEU A 324 32.54 7.54 0.58
C LEU A 324 34.00 8.02 0.51
N LEU A 325 34.21 9.31 0.28
CA LEU A 325 35.55 9.90 0.26
C LEU A 325 36.23 9.80 1.64
N HIS A 326 35.51 10.10 2.71
CA HIS A 326 36.02 9.96 4.07
C HIS A 326 36.34 8.51 4.46
N ALA A 327 35.61 7.56 3.88
CA ALA A 327 35.89 6.13 4.09
C ALA A 327 37.07 5.61 3.28
N GLY A 328 37.71 6.45 2.48
CA GLY A 328 38.93 6.15 1.75
C GLY A 328 38.74 5.80 0.27
N LEU A 329 37.54 5.93 -0.27
CA LEU A 329 37.32 5.71 -1.70
C LEU A 329 37.94 6.86 -2.49
N GLN A 330 38.86 6.51 -3.42
CA GLN A 330 39.50 7.47 -4.31
C GLN A 330 38.75 7.53 -5.63
N ASP A 331 38.70 8.74 -6.22
CA ASP A 331 38.11 8.93 -7.54
C ASP A 331 39.02 8.28 -8.60
N ALA A 332 38.40 7.50 -9.47
CA ALA A 332 39.06 6.79 -10.55
C ALA A 332 38.17 6.77 -11.79
N PRO A 333 38.73 6.71 -13.00
CA PRO A 333 37.93 6.71 -14.22
C PRO A 333 37.08 5.43 -14.35
N ASP A 334 35.86 5.59 -14.86
CA ASP A 334 35.02 4.48 -15.27
C ASP A 334 35.45 3.90 -16.64
N ALA A 335 34.65 2.99 -17.20
CA ALA A 335 34.95 2.37 -18.48
C ALA A 335 35.03 3.36 -19.65
N THR A 336 34.44 4.54 -19.54
CA THR A 336 34.48 5.62 -20.54
C THR A 336 35.53 6.68 -20.24
N GLY A 337 36.30 6.51 -19.17
CA GLY A 337 37.32 7.46 -18.74
C GLY A 337 36.80 8.61 -17.86
N MET A 338 35.52 8.58 -17.43
CA MET A 338 34.95 9.61 -16.63
C MET A 338 35.30 9.45 -15.15
N LEU A 339 35.72 10.52 -14.51
CA LEU A 339 35.87 10.61 -13.04
C LEU A 339 34.53 10.99 -12.40
N ALA A 340 34.33 10.55 -11.17
CA ALA A 340 33.13 10.90 -10.44
C ALA A 340 32.99 12.41 -10.26
N GLN A 341 34.07 13.12 -10.00
CA GLN A 341 34.05 14.58 -9.83
C GLN A 341 33.54 15.31 -11.08
N GLN A 342 33.75 14.75 -12.29
CA GLN A 342 33.25 15.33 -13.53
C GLN A 342 31.73 15.26 -13.68
N LEU A 343 31.08 14.40 -12.91
CA LEU A 343 29.61 14.24 -12.88
C LEU A 343 28.95 15.20 -11.90
N ALA A 344 29.72 15.85 -11.03
CA ALA A 344 29.21 16.83 -10.05
C ALA A 344 28.73 18.11 -10.76
N ARG A 345 27.50 18.51 -10.55
CA ARG A 345 26.89 19.71 -11.13
C ARG A 345 26.48 20.73 -10.08
N ARG A 346 25.96 20.26 -8.95
CA ARG A 346 25.51 21.12 -7.86
C ARG A 346 26.72 21.65 -7.08
N PRO A 347 26.64 22.92 -6.58
CA PRO A 347 27.74 23.51 -5.78
C PRO A 347 28.12 22.70 -4.54
N ASP A 348 27.13 22.12 -3.85
CA ASP A 348 27.36 21.34 -2.64
C ASP A 348 28.23 20.11 -2.90
N ILE A 349 27.96 19.37 -3.99
CA ILE A 349 28.76 18.19 -4.32
C ILE A 349 30.13 18.57 -4.93
N ILE A 350 30.23 19.65 -5.67
CA ILE A 350 31.50 20.16 -6.18
C ILE A 350 32.43 20.49 -5.00
N GLN A 351 31.92 21.12 -3.95
CA GLN A 351 32.68 21.45 -2.75
C GLN A 351 33.20 20.20 -2.03
N VAL A 352 32.45 19.11 -2.04
CA VAL A 352 32.88 17.84 -1.41
C VAL A 352 34.18 17.35 -2.07
N PHE A 353 34.28 17.39 -3.40
CA PHE A 353 35.50 17.00 -4.10
C PHE A 353 36.65 17.98 -3.91
N GLN A 354 36.37 19.27 -3.79
CA GLN A 354 37.39 20.30 -3.53
C GLN A 354 37.99 20.19 -2.12
N GLY A 355 37.18 19.87 -1.12
CA GLY A 355 37.60 19.69 0.26
C GLY A 355 38.58 18.54 0.47
N THR A 356 38.55 17.53 -0.37
CA THR A 356 39.46 16.38 -0.30
C THR A 356 40.81 16.65 -0.94
N GLN A 357 40.93 17.65 -1.81
CA GLN A 357 42.22 18.02 -2.44
C GLN A 357 43.13 18.85 -1.53
N VAL A 358 42.60 19.39 -0.42
CA VAL A 358 43.38 20.25 0.51
C VAL A 358 44.02 19.41 1.63
N SER A 359 43.66 18.12 1.77
CA SER A 359 44.12 17.25 2.85
C SER A 359 45.25 16.27 2.44
N THR A 360 45.80 16.41 1.23
CA THR A 360 46.99 15.69 0.75
C THR A 360 48.16 16.65 0.57
#